data_8d7020ccc8b9e5d9862b73d3ed955ee2
#
_entry.id   8d7020ccc8b9e5d9862b73d3ed955ee2
#
_cell.length_a   1.000
_cell.length_b   1.000
_cell.length_c   1.000
_cell.angle_alpha   90.00
_cell.angle_beta   90.00
_cell.angle_gamma   90.00
#
_symmetry.space_group_name_H-M   'P 1'
#
loop_
_entity.id
_entity.type
_entity.pdbx_description
1 polymer ?
#
loop_
_entity_poly.entity_id
_entity_poly.type
_entity_poly.pdbx_seq_one_letter_code
_entity_poly.pdbx_strand_id
1 'polypeptide(L)'
;MKERQSGVLMHISSLPGKYGIGSFGKSAYDFVDFLVRTKQRYWQILPLGTTSYGDSPYQSFSAFAGNTHFIDLDLLIKEGLLQESDLDGVDFGSDPKAVDYAKIFEARRPLLEKAVKNFLQSSDLKAYKKFVADNANWLDLYVDYMAIKEHFDLAAWTEWSDEDIRLRKPEALADYRERLSEQMEYHRVTQYFFFQQWLALKDYANKHHIEIVGDMPIYVAADSADVWAQPHFFKTDAVGKPTCVAGCPPDEFSQTGQLWGNPIYDWKAMDKDGYSWWVERLRESFKIYDIVRIDHFRGFESYWEIPADSETAATGKWVKGPGYALFKAVKEALGELNIIAEDLGFMTDEVIELREKTGFPGMKILQFAFNPDDESIDSPHLAPHNSVMYTGTHDNNTVLGWYEDEIDDPTREYLAVYTNRKEYETVPHAMLRTIFASVSYMAIATMQDLLELDGSARMNLPSTIGGNWQWRMTEDELSKEVEAELLSLTTIYRRINTKLKPKNNVNQNSKGEKNV
;
A
#
# COMPACT_ATOMS: atom_id res chain seq x y z
N MET A 1 24.95 6.33 10.12
CA MET A 1 24.14 6.70 8.93
C MET A 1 23.58 5.43 8.33
N LYS A 2 22.31 5.44 7.92
CA LYS A 2 21.72 4.33 7.15
C LYS A 2 22.49 4.20 5.81
N GLU A 3 22.69 2.95 5.33
CA GLU A 3 23.31 2.72 4.04
C GLU A 3 22.36 3.14 2.91
N ARG A 4 22.92 3.71 1.83
CA ARG A 4 22.14 4.05 0.63
C ARG A 4 21.78 2.79 -0.12
N GLN A 5 20.48 2.54 -0.31
CA GLN A 5 19.95 1.36 -0.98
C GLN A 5 18.79 1.76 -1.90
N SER A 6 18.33 0.84 -2.73
CA SER A 6 17.24 1.07 -3.67
C SER A 6 16.19 -0.02 -3.64
N GLY A 7 15.07 0.26 -4.26
CA GLY A 7 13.95 -0.65 -4.43
C GLY A 7 13.05 -0.24 -5.60
N VAL A 8 12.02 -1.04 -5.79
CA VAL A 8 11.02 -0.84 -6.85
C VAL A 8 9.63 -0.83 -6.24
N LEU A 9 8.80 0.14 -6.67
CA LEU A 9 7.36 0.19 -6.39
C LEU A 9 6.65 -0.61 -7.49
N MET A 10 6.01 -1.71 -7.08
CA MET A 10 5.21 -2.58 -7.94
C MET A 10 4.12 -3.23 -7.12
N HIS A 11 2.87 -2.86 -7.34
CA HIS A 11 1.76 -3.44 -6.59
C HIS A 11 1.45 -4.88 -7.02
N ILE A 12 0.87 -5.66 -6.11
CA ILE A 12 0.52 -7.06 -6.38
C ILE A 12 -0.46 -7.18 -7.54
N SER A 13 -1.51 -6.33 -7.60
CA SER A 13 -2.49 -6.35 -8.71
C SER A 13 -1.86 -6.18 -10.09
N SER A 14 -0.72 -5.46 -10.15
CA SER A 14 -0.01 -5.13 -11.39
C SER A 14 0.97 -6.19 -11.86
N LEU A 15 1.20 -7.25 -11.07
CA LEU A 15 2.01 -8.39 -11.50
C LEU A 15 1.34 -9.14 -12.66
N PRO A 16 2.12 -9.74 -13.59
CA PRO A 16 1.56 -10.56 -14.65
C PRO A 16 0.84 -11.78 -14.08
N GLY A 17 -0.13 -12.30 -14.82
CA GLY A 17 -0.84 -13.50 -14.43
C GLY A 17 -2.05 -13.79 -15.31
N LYS A 18 -2.37 -15.08 -15.44
CA LYS A 18 -3.42 -15.60 -16.32
C LYS A 18 -4.85 -15.41 -15.78
N TYR A 19 -5.00 -14.96 -14.53
CA TYR A 19 -6.30 -14.83 -13.87
C TYR A 19 -6.76 -13.37 -13.73
N GLY A 20 -6.42 -12.53 -14.68
CA GLY A 20 -6.91 -11.16 -14.83
C GLY A 20 -6.40 -10.14 -13.82
N ILE A 21 -5.71 -10.58 -12.77
CA ILE A 21 -5.10 -9.74 -11.74
C ILE A 21 -3.83 -10.42 -11.23
N GLY A 22 -2.85 -9.65 -10.78
CA GLY A 22 -1.68 -10.18 -10.10
C GLY A 22 -2.05 -10.85 -8.75
N SER A 23 -1.31 -11.86 -8.36
CA SER A 23 -1.58 -12.70 -7.17
C SER A 23 -0.30 -13.09 -6.45
N PHE A 24 -0.42 -13.78 -5.32
CA PHE A 24 0.72 -14.29 -4.53
C PHE A 24 1.35 -15.55 -5.14
N GLY A 25 1.15 -15.77 -6.43
CA GLY A 25 1.64 -16.92 -7.18
C GLY A 25 3.03 -16.72 -7.78
N LYS A 26 3.32 -17.53 -8.80
CA LYS A 26 4.64 -17.62 -9.45
C LYS A 26 5.23 -16.26 -9.82
N SER A 27 4.45 -15.36 -10.41
CA SER A 27 4.96 -14.05 -10.85
C SER A 27 5.45 -13.17 -9.71
N ALA A 28 4.85 -13.29 -8.52
CA ALA A 28 5.32 -12.57 -7.33
C ALA A 28 6.68 -13.10 -6.84
N TYR A 29 6.88 -14.41 -6.88
CA TYR A 29 8.17 -15.02 -6.55
C TYR A 29 9.24 -14.68 -7.61
N ASP A 30 8.90 -14.72 -8.90
CA ASP A 30 9.79 -14.32 -10.00
C ASP A 30 10.20 -12.83 -9.86
N PHE A 31 9.28 -11.97 -9.38
CA PHE A 31 9.59 -10.56 -9.12
C PHE A 31 10.57 -10.39 -7.94
N VAL A 32 10.43 -11.18 -6.88
CA VAL A 32 11.45 -11.22 -5.81
C VAL A 32 12.81 -11.62 -6.38
N ASP A 33 12.85 -12.64 -7.24
CA ASP A 33 14.09 -13.09 -7.89
C ASP A 33 14.70 -12.01 -8.80
N PHE A 34 13.87 -11.25 -9.53
CA PHE A 34 14.30 -10.08 -10.29
C PHE A 34 14.95 -9.02 -9.39
N LEU A 35 14.35 -8.71 -8.25
CA LEU A 35 14.92 -7.77 -7.28
C LEU A 35 16.27 -8.25 -6.72
N VAL A 36 16.41 -9.55 -6.48
CA VAL A 36 17.68 -10.15 -6.05
C VAL A 36 18.75 -10.02 -7.12
N ARG A 37 18.45 -10.37 -8.39
CA ARG A 37 19.40 -10.28 -9.51
C ARG A 37 19.84 -8.84 -9.76
N THR A 38 18.94 -7.87 -9.60
CA THR A 38 19.22 -6.44 -9.74
C THR A 38 19.78 -5.79 -8.46
N LYS A 39 20.01 -6.59 -7.42
CA LYS A 39 20.58 -6.20 -6.12
C LYS A 39 19.78 -5.15 -5.37
N GLN A 40 18.47 -5.13 -5.57
CA GLN A 40 17.56 -4.27 -4.82
C GLN A 40 17.46 -4.72 -3.35
N ARG A 41 17.04 -3.79 -2.49
CA ARG A 41 16.76 -4.06 -1.08
C ARG A 41 15.27 -4.06 -0.80
N TYR A 42 14.50 -3.23 -1.50
CA TYR A 42 13.13 -2.94 -1.16
C TYR A 42 12.17 -3.29 -2.30
N TRP A 43 11.06 -3.91 -1.93
CA TRP A 43 9.87 -4.03 -2.75
C TRP A 43 8.77 -3.21 -2.10
N GLN A 44 8.40 -2.08 -2.71
CA GLN A 44 7.27 -1.27 -2.24
C GLN A 44 5.99 -1.71 -2.94
N ILE A 45 4.93 -1.84 -2.16
CA ILE A 45 3.58 -2.18 -2.61
C ILE A 45 2.58 -1.18 -2.04
N LEU A 46 1.39 -1.11 -2.66
CA LEU A 46 0.25 -0.35 -2.15
C LEU A 46 -0.51 -1.15 -1.09
N PRO A 47 -1.53 -0.58 -0.40
CA PRO A 47 -2.26 -1.30 0.63
C PRO A 47 -2.82 -2.63 0.12
N LEU A 48 -2.69 -3.69 0.93
CA LEU A 48 -3.17 -5.04 0.63
C LEU A 48 -4.61 -5.29 1.07
N GLY A 49 -5.29 -4.26 1.57
CA GLY A 49 -6.66 -4.35 2.06
C GLY A 49 -7.69 -4.64 0.96
N THR A 50 -8.87 -5.06 1.39
CA THR A 50 -10.02 -5.25 0.50
C THR A 50 -10.37 -3.95 -0.20
N THR A 51 -10.78 -4.01 -1.46
CA THR A 51 -11.24 -2.84 -2.21
C THR A 51 -12.76 -2.72 -2.15
N SER A 52 -13.24 -1.46 -2.13
CA SER A 52 -14.66 -1.14 -2.21
C SER A 52 -15.02 -0.55 -3.57
N TYR A 53 -16.14 0.15 -3.68
CA TYR A 53 -16.53 0.86 -4.89
C TYR A 53 -15.43 1.83 -5.35
N GLY A 54 -15.04 1.73 -6.62
CA GLY A 54 -13.94 2.50 -7.23
C GLY A 54 -12.57 1.82 -7.18
N ASP A 55 -12.51 0.58 -6.69
CA ASP A 55 -11.33 -0.32 -6.74
C ASP A 55 -10.08 0.19 -6.02
N SER A 56 -10.21 1.32 -5.30
CA SER A 56 -9.10 1.94 -4.57
C SER A 56 -8.65 1.09 -3.37
N PRO A 57 -7.36 0.75 -3.27
CA PRO A 57 -6.83 0.06 -2.10
C PRO A 57 -6.81 0.96 -0.84
N TYR A 58 -7.04 2.27 -1.00
CA TYR A 58 -7.12 3.23 0.10
C TYR A 58 -8.53 3.36 0.69
N GLN A 59 -9.54 2.74 0.06
CA GLN A 59 -10.92 2.67 0.54
C GLN A 59 -11.28 1.21 0.84
N SER A 60 -10.78 0.70 1.97
CA SER A 60 -10.95 -0.71 2.34
C SER A 60 -12.11 -0.91 3.32
N PHE A 61 -12.77 -2.06 3.22
CA PHE A 61 -13.79 -2.49 4.20
C PHE A 61 -13.22 -2.83 5.58
N SER A 62 -11.90 -2.91 5.72
CA SER A 62 -11.22 -3.15 6.99
C SER A 62 -9.77 -2.64 6.94
N ALA A 63 -9.29 -2.08 8.04
CA ALA A 63 -7.89 -1.71 8.23
C ALA A 63 -6.95 -2.91 8.40
N PHE A 64 -7.49 -4.13 8.51
CA PHE A 64 -6.76 -5.36 8.89
C PHE A 64 -6.87 -6.48 7.86
N ALA A 65 -8.04 -6.61 7.23
CA ALA A 65 -8.33 -7.72 6.32
C ALA A 65 -7.63 -7.55 4.97
N GLY A 66 -7.19 -8.67 4.41
CA GLY A 66 -6.53 -8.71 3.11
C GLY A 66 -7.50 -8.87 1.94
N ASN A 67 -7.08 -8.37 0.77
CA ASN A 67 -7.84 -8.49 -0.48
C ASN A 67 -7.78 -9.92 -1.03
N THR A 68 -8.91 -10.60 -1.01
CA THR A 68 -9.02 -11.99 -1.46
C THR A 68 -8.77 -12.18 -2.97
N HIS A 69 -8.77 -11.09 -3.74
CA HIS A 69 -8.39 -11.13 -5.15
C HIS A 69 -6.91 -11.45 -5.38
N PHE A 70 -6.05 -11.29 -4.38
CA PHE A 70 -4.63 -11.64 -4.46
C PHE A 70 -4.33 -13.10 -4.13
N ILE A 71 -5.32 -13.88 -3.66
CA ILE A 71 -5.17 -15.33 -3.46
C ILE A 71 -4.87 -15.98 -4.81
N ASP A 72 -3.77 -16.69 -4.89
CA ASP A 72 -3.38 -17.38 -6.12
C ASP A 72 -4.16 -18.70 -6.29
N LEU A 73 -4.78 -18.88 -7.47
CA LEU A 73 -5.60 -20.03 -7.75
C LEU A 73 -4.77 -21.29 -8.06
N ASP A 74 -3.57 -21.15 -8.64
CA ASP A 74 -2.68 -22.29 -8.87
C ASP A 74 -2.18 -22.89 -7.56
N LEU A 75 -1.99 -22.05 -6.52
CA LEU A 75 -1.66 -22.56 -5.18
C LEU A 75 -2.83 -23.34 -4.59
N LEU A 76 -4.09 -22.89 -4.77
CA LEU A 76 -5.26 -23.65 -4.34
C LEU A 76 -5.43 -24.96 -5.11
N ILE A 77 -5.09 -24.99 -6.40
CA ILE A 77 -5.06 -26.24 -7.20
C ILE A 77 -3.98 -27.18 -6.66
N LYS A 78 -2.79 -26.67 -6.40
CA LYS A 78 -1.68 -27.45 -5.84
C LYS A 78 -2.01 -28.07 -4.48
N GLU A 79 -2.81 -27.37 -3.67
CA GLU A 79 -3.30 -27.85 -2.39
C GLU A 79 -4.50 -28.81 -2.52
N GLY A 80 -5.00 -29.06 -3.75
CA GLY A 80 -6.15 -29.93 -4.02
C GLY A 80 -7.50 -29.32 -3.65
N LEU A 81 -7.55 -28.01 -3.42
CA LEU A 81 -8.78 -27.28 -3.08
C LEU A 81 -9.57 -26.87 -4.33
N LEU A 82 -8.90 -26.80 -5.47
CA LEU A 82 -9.47 -26.62 -6.81
C LEU A 82 -8.86 -27.63 -7.77
N GLN A 83 -9.47 -27.76 -8.95
CA GLN A 83 -8.93 -28.50 -10.09
C GLN A 83 -8.76 -27.54 -11.27
N GLU A 84 -7.83 -27.82 -12.20
CA GLU A 84 -7.65 -27.02 -13.41
C GLU A 84 -8.96 -26.86 -14.20
N SER A 85 -9.78 -27.94 -14.27
CA SER A 85 -11.08 -27.92 -14.92
C SER A 85 -12.11 -26.97 -14.29
N ASP A 86 -11.90 -26.50 -13.07
CA ASP A 86 -12.78 -25.53 -12.43
C ASP A 86 -12.62 -24.12 -13.04
N LEU A 87 -11.51 -23.91 -13.74
CA LEU A 87 -11.18 -22.65 -14.40
C LEU A 87 -11.58 -22.62 -15.87
N ASP A 88 -12.07 -23.77 -16.43
CA ASP A 88 -12.46 -23.87 -17.82
C ASP A 88 -13.66 -22.95 -18.14
N GLY A 89 -13.47 -22.03 -19.07
CA GLY A 89 -14.50 -21.09 -19.51
C GLY A 89 -14.77 -19.91 -18.57
N VAL A 90 -13.98 -19.76 -17.48
CA VAL A 90 -14.08 -18.60 -16.58
C VAL A 90 -13.46 -17.36 -17.24
N ASP A 91 -14.22 -16.26 -17.30
CA ASP A 91 -13.77 -15.01 -17.87
C ASP A 91 -13.18 -14.08 -16.80
N PHE A 92 -11.85 -13.92 -16.81
CA PHE A 92 -11.11 -13.04 -15.90
C PHE A 92 -10.76 -11.68 -16.53
N GLY A 93 -11.33 -11.36 -17.71
CA GLY A 93 -10.92 -10.21 -18.52
C GLY A 93 -9.97 -10.62 -19.66
N SER A 94 -9.98 -9.85 -20.73
CA SER A 94 -9.23 -10.16 -21.96
C SER A 94 -7.97 -9.32 -22.15
N ASP A 95 -7.84 -8.21 -21.44
CA ASP A 95 -6.66 -7.34 -21.54
C ASP A 95 -5.57 -7.78 -20.55
N PRO A 96 -4.41 -8.27 -21.02
CA PRO A 96 -3.32 -8.64 -20.13
C PRO A 96 -2.67 -7.44 -19.44
N LYS A 97 -2.90 -6.21 -19.92
CA LYS A 97 -2.33 -4.96 -19.39
C LYS A 97 -3.26 -4.21 -18.44
N ALA A 98 -4.48 -4.69 -18.25
CA ALA A 98 -5.45 -4.03 -17.37
C ALA A 98 -6.26 -5.03 -16.55
N VAL A 99 -6.56 -4.68 -15.30
CA VAL A 99 -7.49 -5.42 -14.44
C VAL A 99 -8.92 -5.01 -14.80
N ASP A 100 -9.77 -5.98 -15.15
CA ASP A 100 -11.22 -5.81 -15.20
C ASP A 100 -11.83 -6.24 -13.85
N TYR A 101 -11.96 -5.29 -12.93
CA TYR A 101 -12.42 -5.59 -11.57
C TYR A 101 -13.82 -6.18 -11.52
N ALA A 102 -14.72 -5.78 -12.42
CA ALA A 102 -16.06 -6.35 -12.49
C ALA A 102 -16.01 -7.86 -12.79
N LYS A 103 -15.22 -8.26 -13.80
CA LYS A 103 -15.04 -9.67 -14.13
C LYS A 103 -14.29 -10.43 -13.04
N ILE A 104 -13.29 -9.82 -12.41
CA ILE A 104 -12.57 -10.42 -11.28
C ILE A 104 -13.53 -10.71 -10.13
N PHE A 105 -14.39 -9.78 -9.78
CA PHE A 105 -15.38 -9.95 -8.71
C PHE A 105 -16.34 -11.13 -9.00
N GLU A 106 -16.89 -11.19 -10.22
CA GLU A 106 -17.81 -12.25 -10.64
C GLU A 106 -17.12 -13.62 -10.74
N ALA A 107 -15.92 -13.66 -11.35
CA ALA A 107 -15.22 -14.91 -11.64
C ALA A 107 -14.65 -15.59 -10.39
N ARG A 108 -14.10 -14.82 -9.45
CA ARG A 108 -13.35 -15.40 -8.33
C ARG A 108 -14.25 -15.92 -7.20
N ARG A 109 -15.41 -15.32 -6.98
CA ARG A 109 -16.30 -15.70 -5.88
C ARG A 109 -16.70 -17.17 -5.91
N PRO A 110 -17.23 -17.74 -7.02
CA PRO A 110 -17.59 -19.15 -7.08
C PRO A 110 -16.41 -20.11 -6.88
N LEU A 111 -15.23 -19.74 -7.38
CA LEU A 111 -14.01 -20.53 -7.22
C LEU A 111 -13.56 -20.57 -5.76
N LEU A 112 -13.55 -19.43 -5.08
CA LEU A 112 -13.19 -19.36 -3.68
C LEU A 112 -14.21 -20.07 -2.80
N GLU A 113 -15.52 -19.99 -3.08
CA GLU A 113 -16.54 -20.76 -2.38
C GLU A 113 -16.31 -22.27 -2.50
N LYS A 114 -15.96 -22.75 -3.70
CA LYS A 114 -15.61 -24.15 -3.92
C LYS A 114 -14.36 -24.54 -3.13
N ALA A 115 -13.32 -23.72 -3.17
CA ALA A 115 -12.09 -23.97 -2.42
C ALA A 115 -12.34 -24.01 -0.91
N VAL A 116 -13.12 -23.07 -0.37
CA VAL A 116 -13.54 -23.04 1.04
C VAL A 116 -14.28 -24.30 1.44
N LYS A 117 -15.26 -24.71 0.63
CA LYS A 117 -16.02 -25.93 0.89
C LYS A 117 -15.13 -27.18 0.93
N ASN A 118 -14.19 -27.30 -0.01
CA ASN A 118 -13.25 -28.42 -0.04
C ASN A 118 -12.28 -28.37 1.15
N PHE A 119 -11.80 -27.17 1.52
CA PHE A 119 -10.93 -26.98 2.67
C PHE A 119 -11.58 -27.42 3.99
N LEU A 120 -12.83 -27.04 4.21
CA LEU A 120 -13.57 -27.38 5.44
C LEU A 120 -13.88 -28.89 5.57
N GLN A 121 -13.78 -29.65 4.49
CA GLN A 121 -13.86 -31.12 4.52
C GLN A 121 -12.55 -31.80 4.93
N SER A 122 -11.45 -31.04 5.04
CA SER A 122 -10.16 -31.55 5.47
C SER A 122 -10.20 -32.04 6.91
N SER A 123 -9.49 -33.14 7.18
CA SER A 123 -9.32 -33.68 8.54
C SER A 123 -8.37 -32.86 9.42
N ASP A 124 -7.52 -31.99 8.83
CA ASP A 124 -6.55 -31.17 9.57
C ASP A 124 -6.81 -29.67 9.36
N LEU A 125 -7.56 -29.11 10.28
CA LEU A 125 -7.83 -27.66 10.37
C LEU A 125 -7.05 -26.98 11.49
N LYS A 126 -5.99 -27.60 12.02
CA LYS A 126 -5.27 -27.09 13.20
C LYS A 126 -4.66 -25.71 12.95
N ALA A 127 -3.98 -25.52 11.80
CA ALA A 127 -3.37 -24.23 11.46
C ALA A 127 -4.42 -23.13 11.26
N TYR A 128 -5.52 -23.46 10.60
CA TYR A 128 -6.67 -22.58 10.43
C TYR A 128 -7.28 -22.14 11.78
N LYS A 129 -7.56 -23.09 12.67
CA LYS A 129 -8.11 -22.80 14.01
C LYS A 129 -7.15 -21.92 14.82
N LYS A 130 -5.85 -22.16 14.68
CA LYS A 130 -4.84 -21.29 15.31
C LYS A 130 -4.88 -19.86 14.72
N PHE A 131 -4.93 -19.72 13.39
CA PHE A 131 -5.06 -18.41 12.73
C PHE A 131 -6.29 -17.65 13.22
N VAL A 132 -7.45 -18.31 13.29
CA VAL A 132 -8.69 -17.70 13.79
C VAL A 132 -8.53 -17.22 15.25
N ALA A 133 -7.96 -18.05 16.11
CA ALA A 133 -7.74 -17.68 17.52
C ALA A 133 -6.73 -16.52 17.68
N ASP A 134 -5.65 -16.54 16.92
CA ASP A 134 -4.59 -15.51 17.01
C ASP A 134 -5.03 -14.14 16.45
N ASN A 135 -6.09 -14.08 15.63
CA ASN A 135 -6.57 -12.87 14.95
C ASN A 135 -8.03 -12.51 15.32
N ALA A 136 -8.61 -13.15 16.33
CA ALA A 136 -10.02 -12.97 16.71
C ALA A 136 -10.40 -11.51 17.00
N ASN A 137 -9.44 -10.68 17.44
CA ASN A 137 -9.61 -9.26 17.76
C ASN A 137 -10.10 -8.40 16.58
N TRP A 138 -9.67 -8.71 15.37
CA TRP A 138 -10.10 -8.00 14.16
C TRP A 138 -10.90 -8.91 13.20
N LEU A 139 -10.54 -10.20 13.14
CA LEU A 139 -11.14 -11.12 12.18
C LEU A 139 -12.64 -11.33 12.41
N ASP A 140 -13.06 -11.47 13.67
CA ASP A 140 -14.47 -11.64 13.99
C ASP A 140 -15.29 -10.40 13.63
N LEU A 141 -14.74 -9.19 13.83
CA LEU A 141 -15.38 -7.94 13.45
C LEU A 141 -15.55 -7.82 11.92
N TYR A 142 -14.50 -8.16 11.18
CA TYR A 142 -14.52 -8.17 9.73
C TYR A 142 -15.51 -9.19 9.15
N VAL A 143 -15.51 -10.39 9.69
CA VAL A 143 -16.38 -11.50 9.25
C VAL A 143 -17.84 -11.18 9.51
N ASP A 144 -18.18 -10.68 10.69
CA ASP A 144 -19.53 -10.19 11.01
C ASP A 144 -19.97 -9.12 10.00
N TYR A 145 -19.13 -8.09 9.82
CA TYR A 145 -19.41 -6.98 8.93
C TYR A 145 -19.66 -7.44 7.48
N MET A 146 -18.76 -8.23 6.91
CA MET A 146 -18.86 -8.64 5.50
C MET A 146 -20.05 -9.55 5.23
N ALA A 147 -20.30 -10.54 6.10
CA ALA A 147 -21.44 -11.43 5.93
C ALA A 147 -22.79 -10.67 6.04
N ILE A 148 -22.88 -9.73 6.98
CA ILE A 148 -24.08 -8.91 7.13
C ILE A 148 -24.22 -7.92 5.96
N LYS A 149 -23.12 -7.30 5.52
CA LYS A 149 -23.12 -6.41 4.35
C LYS A 149 -23.58 -7.12 3.07
N GLU A 150 -23.12 -8.35 2.84
CA GLU A 150 -23.58 -9.18 1.72
C GLU A 150 -25.08 -9.52 1.84
N HIS A 151 -25.60 -9.77 3.04
CA HIS A 151 -27.03 -9.98 3.29
C HIS A 151 -27.88 -8.76 2.92
N PHE A 152 -27.33 -7.57 3.00
CA PHE A 152 -27.96 -6.29 2.59
C PHE A 152 -27.49 -5.84 1.19
N ASP A 153 -27.19 -6.77 0.28
CA ASP A 153 -26.82 -6.46 -1.10
C ASP A 153 -25.67 -5.46 -1.26
N LEU A 154 -24.67 -5.55 -0.38
CA LEU A 154 -23.50 -4.67 -0.30
C LEU A 154 -23.84 -3.20 0.00
N ALA A 155 -25.04 -2.88 0.45
CA ALA A 155 -25.39 -1.53 0.90
C ALA A 155 -24.46 -1.04 2.01
N ALA A 156 -24.25 0.28 2.10
CA ALA A 156 -23.50 0.87 3.20
C ALA A 156 -24.15 0.51 4.55
N TRP A 157 -23.35 0.20 5.57
CA TRP A 157 -23.89 -0.26 6.85
C TRP A 157 -24.84 0.74 7.50
N THR A 158 -24.68 2.05 7.24
CA THR A 158 -25.58 3.10 7.71
C THR A 158 -26.96 3.07 7.04
N GLU A 159 -27.12 2.30 5.96
CA GLU A 159 -28.34 2.16 5.18
C GLU A 159 -29.02 0.80 5.38
N TRP A 160 -28.44 -0.11 6.17
CA TRP A 160 -29.08 -1.40 6.45
C TRP A 160 -30.46 -1.17 7.08
N SER A 161 -31.47 -1.89 6.63
CA SER A 161 -32.85 -1.69 7.06
C SER A 161 -33.11 -2.10 8.52
N ASP A 162 -32.28 -2.97 9.09
CA ASP A 162 -32.36 -3.42 10.48
C ASP A 162 -31.52 -2.49 11.37
N GLU A 163 -32.20 -1.66 12.17
CA GLU A 163 -31.56 -0.71 13.08
C GLU A 163 -30.78 -1.42 14.21
N ASP A 164 -31.29 -2.56 14.69
CA ASP A 164 -30.66 -3.27 15.80
C ASP A 164 -29.30 -3.83 15.41
N ILE A 165 -29.18 -4.29 14.16
CA ILE A 165 -27.87 -4.74 13.66
C ILE A 165 -26.96 -3.57 13.27
N ARG A 166 -27.50 -2.43 12.75
CA ARG A 166 -26.69 -1.23 12.54
C ARG A 166 -26.02 -0.77 13.84
N LEU A 167 -26.76 -0.82 14.95
CA LEU A 167 -26.29 -0.44 16.28
C LEU A 167 -25.59 -1.60 17.02
N ARG A 168 -25.38 -2.74 16.35
CA ARG A 168 -24.71 -3.94 16.90
C ARG A 168 -25.29 -4.41 18.23
N LYS A 169 -26.63 -4.37 18.38
CA LYS A 169 -27.27 -4.93 19.58
C LYS A 169 -26.91 -6.42 19.72
N PRO A 170 -26.56 -6.88 20.93
CA PRO A 170 -26.06 -8.25 21.13
C PRO A 170 -27.01 -9.34 20.62
N GLU A 171 -28.32 -9.16 20.79
CA GLU A 171 -29.35 -10.13 20.36
C GLU A 171 -29.42 -10.20 18.83
N ALA A 172 -29.43 -9.04 18.14
CA ALA A 172 -29.42 -8.99 16.68
C ALA A 172 -28.13 -9.62 16.13
N LEU A 173 -26.97 -9.28 16.71
CA LEU A 173 -25.69 -9.84 16.29
C LEU A 173 -25.66 -11.38 16.45
N ALA A 174 -26.23 -11.92 17.53
CA ALA A 174 -26.32 -13.37 17.76
C ALA A 174 -27.22 -14.05 16.70
N ASP A 175 -28.38 -13.45 16.36
CA ASP A 175 -29.30 -13.95 15.32
C ASP A 175 -28.61 -13.96 13.94
N TYR A 176 -27.96 -12.86 13.55
CA TYR A 176 -27.26 -12.80 12.27
C TYR A 176 -26.09 -13.79 12.19
N ARG A 177 -25.34 -14.00 13.28
CA ARG A 177 -24.26 -15.00 13.34
C ARG A 177 -24.76 -16.41 13.15
N GLU A 178 -25.92 -16.74 13.68
CA GLU A 178 -26.55 -18.06 13.48
C GLU A 178 -27.00 -18.22 12.01
N ARG A 179 -27.73 -17.23 11.48
CA ARG A 179 -28.32 -17.26 10.13
C ARG A 179 -27.28 -17.22 9.02
N LEU A 180 -26.17 -16.50 9.19
CA LEU A 180 -25.15 -16.25 8.19
C LEU A 180 -23.84 -17.02 8.47
N SER A 181 -23.93 -18.10 9.24
CA SER A 181 -22.74 -18.87 9.67
C SER A 181 -21.89 -19.38 8.51
N GLU A 182 -22.49 -19.79 7.38
CA GLU A 182 -21.77 -20.24 6.19
C GLU A 182 -21.01 -19.09 5.50
N GLN A 183 -21.66 -17.92 5.35
CA GLN A 183 -21.04 -16.72 4.78
C GLN A 183 -19.88 -16.22 5.66
N MET A 184 -20.08 -16.25 6.97
CA MET A 184 -19.02 -15.91 7.93
C MET A 184 -17.83 -16.84 7.83
N GLU A 185 -18.08 -18.15 7.67
CA GLU A 185 -17.01 -19.13 7.50
C GLU A 185 -16.27 -18.94 6.17
N TYR A 186 -16.97 -18.56 5.10
CA TYR A 186 -16.36 -18.19 3.83
C TYR A 186 -15.34 -17.03 4.01
N HIS A 187 -15.75 -15.94 4.65
CA HIS A 187 -14.86 -14.80 4.89
C HIS A 187 -13.69 -15.18 5.80
N ARG A 188 -13.91 -16.01 6.81
CA ARG A 188 -12.86 -16.46 7.73
C ARG A 188 -11.81 -17.31 7.03
N VAL A 189 -12.24 -18.26 6.22
CA VAL A 189 -11.32 -19.15 5.48
C VAL A 189 -10.59 -18.41 4.37
N THR A 190 -11.25 -17.49 3.65
CA THR A 190 -10.57 -16.71 2.60
C THR A 190 -9.51 -15.78 3.18
N GLN A 191 -9.72 -15.20 4.36
CA GLN A 191 -8.67 -14.48 5.07
C GLN A 191 -7.51 -15.42 5.46
N TYR A 192 -7.79 -16.63 5.91
CA TYR A 192 -6.74 -17.61 6.18
C TYR A 192 -5.91 -17.92 4.92
N PHE A 193 -6.53 -18.14 3.77
CA PHE A 193 -5.81 -18.37 2.50
C PHE A 193 -4.95 -17.17 2.12
N PHE A 194 -5.49 -15.96 2.24
CA PHE A 194 -4.74 -14.74 1.98
C PHE A 194 -3.48 -14.65 2.84
N PHE A 195 -3.62 -14.77 4.15
CA PHE A 195 -2.48 -14.64 5.07
C PHE A 195 -1.49 -15.79 4.92
N GLN A 196 -1.95 -17.01 4.66
CA GLN A 196 -1.08 -18.16 4.39
C GLN A 196 -0.17 -17.89 3.19
N GLN A 197 -0.75 -17.48 2.06
CA GLN A 197 -0.01 -17.24 0.84
C GLN A 197 0.87 -15.99 0.94
N TRP A 198 0.34 -14.89 1.48
CA TRP A 198 1.10 -13.66 1.64
C TRP A 198 2.32 -13.82 2.57
N LEU A 199 2.12 -14.42 3.73
CA LEU A 199 3.23 -14.61 4.68
C LEU A 199 4.29 -15.58 4.14
N ALA A 200 3.91 -16.56 3.32
CA ALA A 200 4.87 -17.42 2.63
C ALA A 200 5.70 -16.63 1.61
N LEU A 201 5.07 -15.75 0.82
CA LEU A 201 5.77 -14.87 -0.12
C LEU A 201 6.69 -13.87 0.60
N LYS A 202 6.20 -13.24 1.68
CA LYS A 202 7.01 -12.32 2.51
C LYS A 202 8.22 -13.03 3.11
N ASP A 203 8.04 -14.23 3.65
CA ASP A 203 9.14 -15.03 4.19
C ASP A 203 10.16 -15.38 3.10
N TYR A 204 9.70 -15.71 1.88
CA TYR A 204 10.57 -15.91 0.73
C TYR A 204 11.38 -14.65 0.41
N ALA A 205 10.74 -13.50 0.29
CA ALA A 205 11.40 -12.22 0.06
C ALA A 205 12.44 -11.90 1.14
N ASN A 206 12.07 -12.06 2.42
CA ASN A 206 12.97 -11.80 3.56
C ASN A 206 14.16 -12.77 3.60
N LYS A 207 13.98 -14.06 3.27
CA LYS A 207 15.06 -15.03 3.14
C LYS A 207 16.06 -14.65 2.05
N HIS A 208 15.57 -13.99 1.01
CA HIS A 208 16.39 -13.42 -0.07
C HIS A 208 16.85 -11.99 0.20
N HIS A 209 16.70 -11.52 1.44
CA HIS A 209 17.10 -10.17 1.90
C HIS A 209 16.39 -9.02 1.19
N ILE A 210 15.20 -9.25 0.66
CA ILE A 210 14.29 -8.22 0.19
C ILE A 210 13.33 -7.86 1.33
N GLU A 211 13.21 -6.58 1.64
CA GLU A 211 12.26 -6.04 2.62
C GLU A 211 11.04 -5.47 1.91
N ILE A 212 9.86 -5.78 2.44
CA ILE A 212 8.58 -5.28 1.91
C ILE A 212 8.27 -3.93 2.55
N VAL A 213 8.11 -2.92 1.71
CA VAL A 213 7.58 -1.62 2.12
C VAL A 213 6.09 -1.61 1.80
N GLY A 214 5.27 -1.69 2.83
CA GLY A 214 3.82 -1.59 2.70
C GLY A 214 3.35 -0.16 2.80
N ASP A 215 2.06 0.05 2.52
CA ASP A 215 1.40 1.34 2.57
C ASP A 215 0.18 1.29 3.47
N MET A 216 -0.07 2.34 4.24
CA MET A 216 -1.15 2.41 5.20
C MET A 216 -1.81 3.80 5.13
N PRO A 217 -3.06 3.89 4.61
CA PRO A 217 -3.82 5.13 4.66
C PRO A 217 -4.00 5.60 6.11
N ILE A 218 -3.88 6.91 6.38
CA ILE A 218 -4.16 7.42 7.72
C ILE A 218 -5.61 7.13 8.11
N TYR A 219 -6.56 7.37 7.22
CA TYR A 219 -7.98 7.17 7.48
C TYR A 219 -8.47 5.80 7.05
N VAL A 220 -9.65 5.42 7.55
CA VAL A 220 -10.42 4.24 7.13
C VAL A 220 -11.66 4.67 6.36
N ALA A 221 -12.24 3.78 5.56
CA ALA A 221 -13.49 4.07 4.88
C ALA A 221 -14.65 4.21 5.88
N ALA A 222 -15.60 5.10 5.61
CA ALA A 222 -16.80 5.24 6.42
C ALA A 222 -17.63 3.95 6.43
N ASP A 223 -17.68 3.27 5.30
CA ASP A 223 -18.33 1.98 5.13
C ASP A 223 -17.31 0.85 5.34
N SER A 224 -16.95 0.64 6.61
CA SER A 224 -15.97 -0.37 7.03
C SER A 224 -16.35 -1.05 8.33
N ALA A 225 -15.78 -2.23 8.55
CA ALA A 225 -15.88 -2.97 9.80
C ALA A 225 -15.37 -2.14 10.99
N ASP A 226 -14.33 -1.35 10.77
CA ASP A 226 -13.71 -0.52 11.80
C ASP A 226 -14.68 0.54 12.36
N VAL A 227 -15.34 1.28 11.47
CA VAL A 227 -16.29 2.33 11.87
C VAL A 227 -17.57 1.73 12.44
N TRP A 228 -18.11 0.67 11.81
CA TRP A 228 -19.29 -0.02 12.29
C TRP A 228 -19.09 -0.67 13.67
N ALA A 229 -17.92 -1.29 13.88
CA ALA A 229 -17.64 -2.00 15.11
C ALA A 229 -17.26 -1.06 16.28
N GLN A 230 -16.58 0.06 15.97
CA GLN A 230 -15.99 0.94 16.98
C GLN A 230 -16.27 2.43 16.70
N PRO A 231 -17.55 2.82 16.50
CA PRO A 231 -17.91 4.18 16.10
C PRO A 231 -17.47 5.25 17.10
N HIS A 232 -17.24 4.89 18.36
CA HIS A 232 -16.78 5.80 19.42
C HIS A 232 -15.35 6.33 19.21
N PHE A 233 -14.58 5.76 18.30
CA PHE A 233 -13.26 6.28 17.91
C PHE A 233 -13.33 7.28 16.75
N PHE A 234 -14.52 7.55 16.23
CA PHE A 234 -14.72 8.44 15.09
C PHE A 234 -15.72 9.54 15.43
N LYS A 235 -15.62 10.68 14.74
CA LYS A 235 -16.59 11.77 14.87
C LYS A 235 -17.88 11.42 14.10
N THR A 236 -18.73 10.62 14.73
CA THR A 236 -20.02 10.18 14.18
C THR A 236 -21.19 10.70 15.02
N ASP A 237 -22.38 10.72 14.44
CA ASP A 237 -23.62 10.95 15.17
C ASP A 237 -24.11 9.68 15.90
N ALA A 238 -25.28 9.75 16.53
CA ALA A 238 -25.85 8.65 17.31
C ALA A 238 -26.22 7.41 16.45
N VAL A 239 -26.34 7.56 15.13
CA VAL A 239 -26.62 6.47 14.19
C VAL A 239 -25.38 6.04 13.40
N GLY A 240 -24.22 6.56 13.76
CA GLY A 240 -22.92 6.19 13.21
C GLY A 240 -22.53 6.91 11.91
N LYS A 241 -23.31 7.89 11.44
CA LYS A 241 -22.93 8.68 10.26
C LYS A 241 -21.84 9.69 10.63
N PRO A 242 -20.82 9.87 9.80
CA PRO A 242 -19.81 10.90 10.02
C PRO A 242 -20.45 12.30 10.16
N THR A 243 -20.03 13.06 11.15
CA THR A 243 -20.42 14.49 11.31
C THR A 243 -19.45 15.41 10.58
N CYS A 244 -18.24 14.93 10.32
CA CYS A 244 -17.23 15.56 9.49
C CYS A 244 -16.37 14.50 8.83
N VAL A 245 -15.75 14.89 7.71
CA VAL A 245 -14.92 14.00 6.89
C VAL A 245 -13.57 14.64 6.58
N ALA A 246 -12.63 13.78 6.19
CA ALA A 246 -11.27 14.17 5.81
C ALA A 246 -11.20 14.63 4.35
N GLY A 247 -10.18 15.42 4.07
CA GLY A 247 -9.83 15.87 2.74
C GLY A 247 -8.60 16.78 2.77
N CYS A 248 -8.39 17.51 1.68
CA CYS A 248 -7.37 18.55 1.54
C CYS A 248 -8.01 19.88 1.17
N PRO A 249 -7.44 21.02 1.63
CA PRO A 249 -7.90 22.33 1.22
C PRO A 249 -7.72 22.57 -0.27
N PRO A 250 -8.41 23.57 -0.84
CA PRO A 250 -8.09 24.07 -2.18
C PRO A 250 -6.61 24.45 -2.32
N ASP A 251 -6.01 24.10 -3.45
CA ASP A 251 -4.64 24.39 -3.83
C ASP A 251 -4.54 24.74 -5.33
N GLU A 252 -3.31 24.83 -5.85
CA GLU A 252 -3.06 25.13 -7.26
C GLU A 252 -3.54 24.00 -8.20
N PHE A 253 -3.65 22.76 -7.69
CA PHE A 253 -4.07 21.58 -8.45
C PHE A 253 -5.58 21.34 -8.38
N SER A 254 -6.25 21.81 -7.31
CA SER A 254 -7.70 21.64 -7.11
C SER A 254 -8.32 22.88 -6.47
N GLN A 255 -9.04 23.67 -7.26
CA GLN A 255 -9.75 24.89 -6.79
C GLN A 255 -10.82 24.60 -5.73
N THR A 256 -11.34 23.39 -5.67
CA THR A 256 -12.36 22.96 -4.69
C THR A 256 -11.77 22.10 -3.57
N GLY A 257 -10.47 21.82 -3.62
CA GLY A 257 -9.80 20.88 -2.74
C GLY A 257 -10.18 19.43 -3.03
N GLN A 258 -9.79 18.51 -2.16
CA GLN A 258 -10.10 17.10 -2.27
C GLN A 258 -11.02 16.67 -1.13
N LEU A 259 -12.19 16.15 -1.45
CA LEU A 259 -13.15 15.59 -0.50
C LEU A 259 -13.01 14.06 -0.50
N TRP A 260 -12.34 13.50 0.51
CA TRP A 260 -12.08 12.05 0.57
C TRP A 260 -13.21 11.24 1.17
N GLY A 261 -14.06 11.86 1.99
CA GLY A 261 -15.22 11.21 2.59
C GLY A 261 -14.92 10.26 3.77
N ASN A 262 -13.66 10.09 4.14
CA ASN A 262 -13.27 9.27 5.28
C ASN A 262 -13.67 9.96 6.60
N PRO A 263 -14.21 9.24 7.61
CA PRO A 263 -14.53 9.81 8.90
C PRO A 263 -13.27 10.25 9.65
N ILE A 264 -13.38 11.37 10.35
CA ILE A 264 -12.31 11.87 11.21
C ILE A 264 -12.30 11.10 12.53
N TYR A 265 -11.11 10.78 13.03
CA TYR A 265 -10.93 10.18 14.36
C TYR A 265 -11.33 11.13 15.49
N ASP A 266 -11.98 10.61 16.54
CA ASP A 266 -12.06 11.30 17.83
C ASP A 266 -10.76 11.08 18.61
N TRP A 267 -9.79 11.94 18.32
CA TRP A 267 -8.47 11.87 18.94
C TRP A 267 -8.50 12.00 20.47
N LYS A 268 -9.56 12.63 21.03
CA LYS A 268 -9.73 12.72 22.49
C LYS A 268 -10.20 11.40 23.09
N ALA A 269 -11.08 10.68 22.39
CA ALA A 269 -11.49 9.36 22.81
C ALA A 269 -10.31 8.38 22.72
N MET A 270 -9.55 8.43 21.61
CA MET A 270 -8.36 7.60 21.43
C MET A 270 -7.24 7.87 22.45
N ASP A 271 -7.01 9.15 22.81
CA ASP A 271 -6.01 9.50 23.85
C ASP A 271 -6.38 8.91 25.21
N LYS A 272 -7.66 9.00 25.59
CA LYS A 272 -8.17 8.40 26.85
C LYS A 272 -8.01 6.88 26.89
N ASP A 273 -8.08 6.23 25.73
CA ASP A 273 -7.89 4.78 25.56
C ASP A 273 -6.42 4.39 25.38
N GLY A 274 -5.49 5.35 25.40
CA GLY A 274 -4.06 5.10 25.17
C GLY A 274 -3.74 4.74 23.74
N TYR A 275 -4.54 5.18 22.78
CA TYR A 275 -4.41 4.90 21.33
C TYR A 275 -4.40 3.41 20.99
N SER A 276 -5.14 2.59 21.73
CA SER A 276 -5.11 1.12 21.60
C SER A 276 -5.38 0.64 20.18
N TRP A 277 -6.35 1.27 19.48
CA TRP A 277 -6.69 0.93 18.10
C TRP A 277 -5.51 1.19 17.13
N TRP A 278 -4.80 2.33 17.28
CA TRP A 278 -3.64 2.65 16.46
C TRP A 278 -2.44 1.75 16.77
N VAL A 279 -2.24 1.41 18.04
CA VAL A 279 -1.22 0.43 18.45
C VAL A 279 -1.50 -0.92 17.81
N GLU A 280 -2.75 -1.38 17.81
CA GLU A 280 -3.14 -2.64 17.19
C GLU A 280 -2.99 -2.58 15.68
N ARG A 281 -3.44 -1.50 15.02
CA ARG A 281 -3.30 -1.33 13.58
C ARG A 281 -1.84 -1.42 13.12
N LEU A 282 -0.93 -0.75 13.82
CA LEU A 282 0.49 -0.82 13.52
C LEU A 282 1.08 -2.20 13.83
N ARG A 283 0.68 -2.83 14.95
CA ARG A 283 1.10 -4.19 15.28
C ARG A 283 0.76 -5.17 14.15
N GLU A 284 -0.45 -5.15 13.65
CA GLU A 284 -0.90 -6.03 12.57
C GLU A 284 -0.21 -5.68 11.24
N SER A 285 -0.03 -4.39 10.93
CA SER A 285 0.69 -3.96 9.72
C SER A 285 2.13 -4.48 9.72
N PHE A 286 2.84 -4.47 10.86
CA PHE A 286 4.22 -4.99 10.93
C PHE A 286 4.32 -6.53 10.93
N LYS A 287 3.20 -7.26 11.05
CA LYS A 287 3.19 -8.70 10.73
C LYS A 287 3.31 -8.94 9.22
N ILE A 288 2.68 -8.08 8.41
CA ILE A 288 2.59 -8.24 6.95
C ILE A 288 3.61 -7.41 6.17
N TYR A 289 4.22 -6.38 6.77
CA TYR A 289 5.24 -5.53 6.16
C TYR A 289 6.51 -5.48 7.02
N ASP A 290 7.63 -5.08 6.43
CA ASP A 290 8.90 -4.85 7.14
C ASP A 290 9.11 -3.35 7.41
N ILE A 291 8.56 -2.52 6.55
CA ILE A 291 8.53 -1.06 6.63
C ILE A 291 7.11 -0.61 6.28
N VAL A 292 6.58 0.39 6.95
CA VAL A 292 5.25 0.94 6.67
C VAL A 292 5.37 2.40 6.23
N ARG A 293 4.93 2.72 5.01
CA ARG A 293 4.66 4.10 4.62
C ARG A 293 3.32 4.49 5.21
N ILE A 294 3.29 5.53 6.01
CA ILE A 294 2.01 6.11 6.48
C ILE A 294 1.66 7.25 5.53
N ASP A 295 0.56 7.04 4.83
CA ASP A 295 -0.03 8.01 3.92
C ASP A 295 -0.61 9.20 4.68
N HIS A 296 -0.46 10.41 4.13
CA HIS A 296 -0.93 11.68 4.71
C HIS A 296 -0.47 11.91 6.16
N PHE A 297 0.83 11.72 6.43
CA PHE A 297 1.41 11.86 7.78
C PHE A 297 1.12 13.21 8.44
N ARG A 298 1.01 14.29 7.66
CA ARG A 298 0.69 15.60 8.20
C ARG A 298 -0.61 15.63 9.01
N GLY A 299 -1.58 14.74 8.72
CA GLY A 299 -2.85 14.63 9.42
C GLY A 299 -2.72 14.33 10.92
N PHE A 300 -1.56 13.83 11.37
CA PHE A 300 -1.27 13.66 12.80
C PHE A 300 -0.89 14.96 13.50
N GLU A 301 -0.39 15.95 12.77
CA GLU A 301 -0.12 17.29 13.31
C GLU A 301 -1.38 18.15 13.22
N SER A 302 -1.92 18.29 12.02
CA SER A 302 -3.19 18.94 11.74
C SER A 302 -3.83 18.35 10.48
N TYR A 303 -5.13 18.18 10.54
CA TYR A 303 -5.92 17.62 9.45
C TYR A 303 -6.98 18.61 8.98
N TRP A 304 -7.37 18.48 7.71
CA TRP A 304 -8.43 19.28 7.12
C TRP A 304 -9.78 18.63 7.42
N GLU A 305 -10.58 19.27 8.28
CA GLU A 305 -11.88 18.80 8.72
C GLU A 305 -12.97 19.50 7.91
N ILE A 306 -13.78 18.71 7.20
CA ILE A 306 -14.85 19.21 6.32
C ILE A 306 -16.19 18.75 6.92
N PRO A 307 -17.23 19.62 7.06
CA PRO A 307 -18.57 19.18 7.43
C PRO A 307 -19.06 18.08 6.48
N ALA A 308 -19.68 17.02 7.01
CA ALA A 308 -20.03 15.83 6.22
C ALA A 308 -21.07 16.08 5.10
N ASP A 309 -21.83 17.18 5.21
CA ASP A 309 -22.84 17.63 4.24
C ASP A 309 -22.30 18.59 3.18
N SER A 310 -20.97 18.85 3.19
CA SER A 310 -20.33 19.76 2.23
C SER A 310 -20.22 19.13 0.85
N GLU A 311 -20.48 19.91 -0.19
CA GLU A 311 -20.29 19.47 -1.59
C GLU A 311 -18.82 19.54 -2.05
N THR A 312 -18.01 20.36 -1.38
CA THR A 312 -16.59 20.55 -1.71
C THR A 312 -15.73 20.65 -0.45
N ALA A 313 -14.43 20.49 -0.58
CA ALA A 313 -13.51 20.63 0.52
C ALA A 313 -13.23 22.10 0.94
N ALA A 314 -13.68 23.09 0.17
CA ALA A 314 -13.40 24.51 0.42
C ALA A 314 -13.98 25.03 1.75
N THR A 315 -15.01 24.39 2.30
CA THR A 315 -15.65 24.77 3.57
C THR A 315 -14.95 24.22 4.80
N GLY A 316 -13.88 23.48 4.63
CA GLY A 316 -13.12 22.85 5.72
C GLY A 316 -12.34 23.85 6.58
N LYS A 317 -11.70 23.31 7.61
CA LYS A 317 -10.79 24.04 8.50
C LYS A 317 -9.66 23.12 9.01
N TRP A 318 -8.52 23.71 9.32
CA TRP A 318 -7.43 23.00 9.98
C TRP A 318 -7.77 22.73 11.46
N VAL A 319 -7.59 21.48 11.88
CA VAL A 319 -7.79 21.03 13.27
C VAL A 319 -6.55 20.27 13.71
N LYS A 320 -6.06 20.53 14.93
CA LYS A 320 -4.89 19.85 15.48
C LYS A 320 -5.16 18.35 15.69
N GLY A 321 -4.21 17.55 15.25
CA GLY A 321 -4.17 16.10 15.44
C GLY A 321 -3.57 15.70 16.79
N PRO A 322 -3.29 14.39 17.00
CA PRO A 322 -2.72 13.87 18.25
C PRO A 322 -1.25 14.22 18.44
N GLY A 323 -0.57 14.65 17.39
CA GLY A 323 0.84 14.99 17.41
C GLY A 323 1.72 13.83 17.86
N TYR A 324 2.77 14.16 18.60
CA TYR A 324 3.75 13.17 19.08
C TYR A 324 3.19 12.22 20.15
N ALA A 325 2.07 12.54 20.79
CA ALA A 325 1.48 11.69 21.84
C ALA A 325 1.14 10.28 21.32
N LEU A 326 0.55 10.19 20.13
CA LEU A 326 0.29 8.91 19.45
C LEU A 326 1.57 8.10 19.24
N PHE A 327 2.59 8.71 18.63
CA PHE A 327 3.85 7.99 18.31
C PHE A 327 4.61 7.59 19.56
N LYS A 328 4.50 8.36 20.63
CA LYS A 328 5.04 8.00 21.96
C LYS A 328 4.34 6.75 22.50
N ALA A 329 3.00 6.69 22.48
CA ALA A 329 2.25 5.53 22.93
C ALA A 329 2.57 4.28 22.08
N VAL A 330 2.65 4.43 20.77
CA VAL A 330 3.07 3.36 19.84
C VAL A 330 4.47 2.84 20.17
N LYS A 331 5.43 3.73 20.37
CA LYS A 331 6.81 3.35 20.71
C LYS A 331 6.91 2.66 22.08
N GLU A 332 6.14 3.09 23.06
CA GLU A 332 6.07 2.46 24.38
C GLU A 332 5.48 1.05 24.30
N ALA A 333 4.49 0.83 23.41
CA ALA A 333 3.83 -0.46 23.26
C ALA A 333 4.56 -1.45 22.33
N LEU A 334 5.19 -0.97 21.25
CA LEU A 334 5.73 -1.80 20.17
C LEU A 334 7.25 -1.67 19.99
N GLY A 335 7.90 -0.73 20.66
CA GLY A 335 9.31 -0.42 20.42
C GLY A 335 9.53 0.47 19.17
N GLU A 336 10.76 0.46 18.66
CA GLU A 336 11.10 1.21 17.44
C GLU A 336 10.52 0.53 16.19
N LEU A 337 9.83 1.29 15.36
CA LEU A 337 9.23 0.82 14.12
C LEU A 337 9.86 1.49 12.90
N ASN A 338 9.95 0.76 11.80
CA ASN A 338 10.43 1.26 10.53
C ASN A 338 9.27 1.91 9.76
N ILE A 339 9.09 3.20 9.97
CA ILE A 339 8.01 3.98 9.34
C ILE A 339 8.63 4.99 8.36
N ILE A 340 7.98 5.18 7.20
CA ILE A 340 8.20 6.29 6.26
C ILE A 340 7.00 7.22 6.40
N ALA A 341 7.25 8.50 6.61
CA ALA A 341 6.21 9.52 6.67
C ALA A 341 5.98 10.07 5.26
N GLU A 342 4.76 9.95 4.74
CA GLU A 342 4.37 10.71 3.56
C GLU A 342 4.09 12.15 4.00
N ASP A 343 5.03 13.04 3.68
CA ASP A 343 5.07 14.44 4.05
C ASP A 343 5.06 15.34 2.80
N LEU A 344 4.15 15.04 1.90
CA LEU A 344 3.93 15.79 0.66
C LEU A 344 2.84 16.86 0.82
N GLY A 345 2.77 17.80 -0.11
CA GLY A 345 1.76 18.86 -0.14
C GLY A 345 2.06 20.01 0.85
N PHE A 346 1.02 20.51 1.52
CA PHE A 346 1.12 21.65 2.43
C PHE A 346 1.99 21.34 3.66
N MET A 347 3.26 21.72 3.63
CA MET A 347 4.18 21.53 4.74
C MET A 347 4.29 22.80 5.59
N THR A 348 4.17 22.67 6.91
CA THR A 348 4.44 23.72 7.89
C THR A 348 5.59 23.30 8.79
N ASP A 349 6.20 24.27 9.47
CA ASP A 349 7.31 24.00 10.40
C ASP A 349 6.90 22.97 11.47
N GLU A 350 5.65 23.02 11.97
CA GLU A 350 5.17 22.09 12.98
C GLU A 350 5.06 20.65 12.45
N VAL A 351 4.71 20.45 11.18
CA VAL A 351 4.70 19.13 10.55
C VAL A 351 6.12 18.59 10.41
N ILE A 352 7.06 19.45 10.00
CA ILE A 352 8.48 19.10 9.91
C ILE A 352 9.03 18.73 11.29
N GLU A 353 8.75 19.53 12.32
CA GLU A 353 9.16 19.26 13.70
C GLU A 353 8.59 17.94 14.22
N LEU A 354 7.32 17.62 13.93
CA LEU A 354 6.71 16.35 14.31
C LEU A 354 7.46 15.18 13.65
N ARG A 355 7.69 15.25 12.34
CA ARG A 355 8.43 14.20 11.60
C ARG A 355 9.84 14.03 12.16
N GLU A 356 10.58 15.12 12.38
CA GLU A 356 11.93 15.07 12.95
C GLU A 356 11.95 14.47 14.35
N LYS A 357 10.97 14.81 15.18
CA LYS A 357 10.83 14.27 16.52
C LYS A 357 10.55 12.77 16.53
N THR A 358 9.84 12.25 15.53
CA THR A 358 9.65 10.79 15.36
C THR A 358 10.89 10.10 14.81
N GLY A 359 11.77 10.83 14.12
CA GLY A 359 12.93 10.29 13.41
C GLY A 359 12.59 9.58 12.10
N PHE A 360 11.34 9.64 11.64
CA PHE A 360 10.91 9.02 10.40
C PHE A 360 11.49 9.75 9.18
N PRO A 361 11.94 9.02 8.14
CA PRO A 361 12.28 9.62 6.86
C PRO A 361 11.03 10.19 6.20
N GLY A 362 11.15 11.36 5.61
CA GLY A 362 10.14 11.91 4.71
C GLY A 362 10.36 11.46 3.27
N MET A 363 9.43 11.82 2.40
CA MET A 363 9.45 11.53 0.98
C MET A 363 9.93 12.74 0.16
N LYS A 364 10.54 12.47 -0.99
CA LYS A 364 10.93 13.43 -2.00
C LYS A 364 10.54 12.90 -3.38
N ILE A 365 9.81 13.70 -4.13
CA ILE A 365 9.28 13.32 -5.45
C ILE A 365 10.01 14.12 -6.52
N LEU A 366 10.80 13.45 -7.34
CA LEU A 366 11.64 14.14 -8.33
C LEU A 366 10.83 14.93 -9.37
N GLN A 367 9.62 14.48 -9.74
CA GLN A 367 8.73 15.25 -10.62
C GLN A 367 8.41 16.65 -10.06
N PHE A 368 8.40 16.84 -8.74
CA PHE A 368 8.13 18.12 -8.09
C PHE A 368 9.40 19.03 -7.95
N ALA A 369 10.56 18.51 -8.37
CA ALA A 369 11.82 19.25 -8.26
C ALA A 369 12.06 20.27 -9.38
N PHE A 370 11.27 20.23 -10.46
CA PHE A 370 11.55 20.99 -11.67
C PHE A 370 10.60 22.19 -11.82
N ASN A 371 10.87 23.24 -11.05
CA ASN A 371 10.26 24.54 -11.25
C ASN A 371 11.39 25.53 -11.62
N PRO A 372 11.40 26.12 -12.85
CA PRO A 372 12.46 27.03 -13.26
C PRO A 372 12.43 28.35 -12.49
N ASP A 373 11.31 28.73 -11.88
CA ASP A 373 11.11 30.02 -11.23
C ASP A 373 11.28 29.97 -9.71
N ASP A 374 11.29 28.79 -9.10
CA ASP A 374 11.36 28.63 -7.65
C ASP A 374 12.14 27.39 -7.23
N GLU A 375 12.76 27.45 -6.04
CA GLU A 375 13.54 26.34 -5.48
C GLU A 375 12.61 25.34 -4.79
N SER A 376 12.54 24.11 -5.35
CA SER A 376 11.75 23.04 -4.75
C SER A 376 12.52 22.29 -3.66
N ILE A 377 11.86 22.06 -2.52
CA ILE A 377 12.36 21.22 -1.42
C ILE A 377 12.53 19.73 -1.82
N ASP A 378 11.97 19.33 -2.97
CA ASP A 378 12.11 17.99 -3.54
C ASP A 378 13.38 17.85 -4.39
N SER A 379 14.11 18.94 -4.59
CA SER A 379 15.37 18.92 -5.33
C SER A 379 16.39 17.97 -4.68
N PRO A 380 17.01 17.07 -5.45
CA PRO A 380 17.97 16.08 -4.92
C PRO A 380 19.16 16.66 -4.15
N HIS A 381 19.58 17.89 -4.48
CA HIS A 381 20.68 18.57 -3.80
C HIS A 381 20.28 19.16 -2.44
N LEU A 382 18.97 19.34 -2.17
CA LEU A 382 18.42 19.78 -0.88
C LEU A 382 17.93 18.63 -0.01
N ALA A 383 17.83 17.43 -0.58
CA ALA A 383 17.29 16.28 0.12
C ALA A 383 18.16 15.92 1.35
N PRO A 384 17.58 15.73 2.54
CA PRO A 384 18.32 15.19 3.68
C PRO A 384 18.65 13.72 3.47
N HIS A 385 19.73 13.22 4.10
CA HIS A 385 20.06 11.80 4.02
C HIS A 385 18.94 10.90 4.54
N ASN A 386 18.25 11.29 5.61
CA ASN A 386 17.09 10.54 6.16
C ASN A 386 15.82 10.84 5.36
N SER A 387 15.81 10.48 4.09
CA SER A 387 14.66 10.61 3.19
C SER A 387 14.59 9.45 2.19
N VAL A 388 13.44 9.32 1.57
CA VAL A 388 13.17 8.40 0.45
C VAL A 388 12.95 9.23 -0.81
N MET A 389 13.73 9.00 -1.85
CA MET A 389 13.63 9.69 -3.13
C MET A 389 12.92 8.81 -4.15
N TYR A 390 11.89 9.35 -4.79
CA TYR A 390 11.11 8.70 -5.83
C TYR A 390 11.24 9.44 -7.17
N THR A 391 11.03 8.77 -8.29
CA THR A 391 10.75 9.44 -9.57
C THR A 391 9.37 10.08 -9.54
N GLY A 392 8.37 9.34 -9.17
CA GLY A 392 6.99 9.64 -8.87
C GLY A 392 6.42 8.54 -7.99
N THR A 393 5.19 8.67 -7.52
CA THR A 393 4.44 7.65 -6.78
C THR A 393 3.32 7.08 -7.65
N HIS A 394 2.46 6.24 -7.08
CA HIS A 394 1.24 5.74 -7.73
C HIS A 394 0.21 6.85 -8.06
N ASP A 395 0.29 8.01 -7.41
CA ASP A 395 -0.60 9.17 -7.63
C ASP A 395 -0.10 10.10 -8.73
N ASN A 396 1.19 10.06 -9.02
CA ASN A 396 1.79 10.81 -10.10
C ASN A 396 1.55 10.12 -11.45
N ASN A 397 1.66 10.87 -12.54
CA ASN A 397 1.78 10.28 -13.86
C ASN A 397 3.11 9.52 -13.96
N THR A 398 3.23 8.61 -14.93
CA THR A 398 4.55 8.08 -15.30
C THR A 398 5.48 9.24 -15.68
N VAL A 399 6.78 9.06 -15.52
CA VAL A 399 7.75 10.12 -15.89
C VAL A 399 7.59 10.53 -17.34
N LEU A 400 7.37 9.58 -18.24
CA LEU A 400 7.19 9.89 -19.65
C LEU A 400 5.88 10.65 -19.91
N GLY A 401 4.75 10.17 -19.37
CA GLY A 401 3.46 10.85 -19.49
C GLY A 401 3.47 12.25 -18.85
N TRP A 402 4.08 12.42 -17.69
CA TRP A 402 4.28 13.72 -17.06
C TRP A 402 5.11 14.68 -17.95
N TYR A 403 6.21 14.20 -18.54
CA TYR A 403 7.05 14.98 -19.41
C TYR A 403 6.36 15.41 -20.71
N GLU A 404 5.55 14.52 -21.28
CA GLU A 404 4.86 14.78 -22.56
C GLU A 404 3.63 15.67 -22.38
N ASP A 405 2.83 15.44 -21.32
CA ASP A 405 1.48 15.98 -21.22
C ASP A 405 1.30 17.07 -20.14
N GLU A 406 2.16 17.11 -19.09
CA GLU A 406 1.90 17.93 -17.89
C GLU A 406 2.86 19.11 -17.71
N ILE A 407 4.04 19.14 -18.38
CA ILE A 407 5.02 20.21 -18.21
C ILE A 407 5.24 21.02 -19.50
N ASP A 408 5.60 22.28 -19.31
CA ASP A 408 5.92 23.22 -20.40
C ASP A 408 7.39 23.14 -20.86
N ASP A 409 7.72 23.85 -21.93
CA ASP A 409 9.06 23.84 -22.52
C ASP A 409 10.14 24.42 -21.57
N PRO A 410 9.91 25.51 -20.80
CA PRO A 410 10.87 25.97 -19.80
C PRO A 410 11.21 24.90 -18.76
N THR A 411 10.23 24.18 -18.26
CA THR A 411 10.43 23.07 -17.31
C THR A 411 11.20 21.92 -17.96
N ARG A 412 10.92 21.57 -19.22
CA ARG A 412 11.68 20.56 -19.98
C ARG A 412 13.14 20.95 -20.17
N GLU A 413 13.41 22.21 -20.48
CA GLU A 413 14.79 22.72 -20.59
C GLU A 413 15.51 22.67 -19.24
N TYR A 414 14.85 23.11 -18.16
CA TYR A 414 15.41 23.07 -16.81
C TYR A 414 15.74 21.64 -16.39
N LEU A 415 14.81 20.69 -16.60
CA LEU A 415 15.03 19.27 -16.35
C LEU A 415 16.25 18.74 -17.10
N ALA A 416 16.36 19.04 -18.41
CA ALA A 416 17.46 18.55 -19.25
C ALA A 416 18.82 19.07 -18.75
N VAL A 417 18.89 20.33 -18.34
CA VAL A 417 20.10 20.95 -17.78
C VAL A 417 20.41 20.38 -16.39
N TYR A 418 19.43 20.34 -15.50
CA TYR A 418 19.59 19.87 -14.12
C TYR A 418 20.06 18.42 -14.06
N THR A 419 19.42 17.56 -14.84
CA THR A 419 19.77 16.13 -14.90
C THR A 419 21.02 15.86 -15.75
N ASN A 420 21.51 16.85 -16.49
CA ASN A 420 22.57 16.69 -17.49
C ASN A 420 22.22 15.56 -18.50
N ARG A 421 20.95 15.54 -18.95
CA ARG A 421 20.42 14.56 -19.88
C ARG A 421 21.14 14.65 -21.22
N LYS A 422 21.57 13.53 -21.76
CA LYS A 422 22.19 13.43 -23.07
C LYS A 422 21.15 13.24 -24.16
N GLU A 423 21.43 13.64 -25.40
CA GLU A 423 20.52 13.49 -26.54
C GLU A 423 20.03 12.06 -26.77
N TYR A 424 20.87 11.07 -26.47
CA TYR A 424 20.56 9.65 -26.61
C TYR A 424 19.90 9.04 -25.35
N GLU A 425 19.74 9.79 -24.29
CA GLU A 425 19.20 9.34 -23.01
C GLU A 425 17.69 9.66 -22.95
N THR A 426 16.88 8.66 -22.65
CA THR A 426 15.45 8.90 -22.42
C THR A 426 15.20 9.72 -21.16
N VAL A 427 14.04 10.35 -21.06
CA VAL A 427 13.69 11.13 -19.87
C VAL A 427 13.51 10.23 -18.65
N PRO A 428 12.82 9.08 -18.73
CA PRO A 428 12.75 8.15 -17.60
C PRO A 428 14.12 7.71 -17.11
N HIS A 429 15.05 7.35 -18.00
CA HIS A 429 16.41 6.96 -17.61
C HIS A 429 17.16 8.10 -16.90
N ALA A 430 17.08 9.33 -17.39
CA ALA A 430 17.70 10.49 -16.74
C ALA A 430 17.15 10.74 -15.33
N MET A 431 15.85 10.59 -15.15
CA MET A 431 15.17 10.72 -13.86
C MET A 431 15.58 9.58 -12.89
N LEU A 432 15.56 8.34 -13.36
CA LEU A 432 16.03 7.17 -12.59
C LEU A 432 17.49 7.35 -12.15
N ARG A 433 18.36 7.74 -13.06
CA ARG A 433 19.77 8.04 -12.75
C ARG A 433 19.88 9.12 -11.69
N THR A 434 19.06 10.13 -11.72
CA THR A 434 19.08 11.25 -10.78
C THR A 434 18.65 10.80 -9.37
N ILE A 435 17.58 10.02 -9.22
CA ILE A 435 17.20 9.50 -7.90
C ILE A 435 18.25 8.54 -7.33
N PHE A 436 18.88 7.71 -8.18
CA PHE A 436 19.95 6.81 -7.74
C PHE A 436 21.21 7.57 -7.32
N ALA A 437 21.50 8.72 -7.95
CA ALA A 437 22.62 9.61 -7.58
C ALA A 437 22.36 10.37 -6.27
N SER A 438 21.11 10.59 -5.85
CA SER A 438 20.75 11.41 -4.69
C SER A 438 21.41 10.94 -3.40
N VAL A 439 21.43 11.81 -2.39
CA VAL A 439 21.97 11.51 -1.05
C VAL A 439 20.99 10.76 -0.16
N SER A 440 19.72 10.70 -0.52
CA SER A 440 18.68 9.96 0.21
C SER A 440 19.09 8.52 0.49
N TYR A 441 18.86 8.01 1.71
CA TYR A 441 19.29 6.65 2.02
C TYR A 441 18.49 5.59 1.25
N MET A 442 17.27 5.92 0.82
CA MET A 442 16.43 5.04 0.01
C MET A 442 16.09 5.74 -1.32
N ALA A 443 16.16 5.03 -2.42
CA ALA A 443 15.67 5.45 -3.73
C ALA A 443 14.71 4.38 -4.25
N ILE A 444 13.49 4.78 -4.60
CA ILE A 444 12.45 3.89 -5.11
C ILE A 444 12.04 4.33 -6.51
N ALA A 445 12.17 3.42 -7.47
CA ALA A 445 11.68 3.60 -8.83
C ALA A 445 10.30 2.95 -8.97
N THR A 446 9.37 3.58 -9.71
CA THR A 446 8.16 2.87 -10.12
C THR A 446 8.51 1.86 -11.22
N MET A 447 7.77 0.76 -11.29
CA MET A 447 8.00 -0.21 -12.36
C MET A 447 7.68 0.37 -13.74
N GLN A 448 6.67 1.24 -13.83
CA GLN A 448 6.30 1.93 -15.06
C GLN A 448 7.44 2.80 -15.61
N ASP A 449 8.17 3.50 -14.74
CA ASP A 449 9.30 4.34 -15.15
C ASP A 449 10.51 3.50 -15.57
N LEU A 450 10.72 2.33 -14.93
CA LEU A 450 11.74 1.35 -15.36
C LEU A 450 11.42 0.74 -16.73
N LEU A 451 10.14 0.64 -17.06
CA LEU A 451 9.66 0.16 -18.37
C LEU A 451 9.50 1.28 -19.38
N GLU A 452 9.79 2.53 -19.01
CA GLU A 452 9.65 3.72 -19.85
C GLU A 452 8.25 3.89 -20.46
N LEU A 453 7.19 3.56 -19.70
CA LEU A 453 5.80 3.61 -20.15
C LEU A 453 5.24 5.05 -20.11
N ASP A 454 4.38 5.33 -21.08
CA ASP A 454 3.66 6.60 -21.17
C ASP A 454 2.50 6.72 -20.16
N GLY A 455 1.75 7.82 -20.21
CA GLY A 455 0.67 8.12 -19.27
C GLY A 455 -0.48 7.11 -19.27
N SER A 456 -0.59 6.22 -20.27
CA SER A 456 -1.58 5.15 -20.28
C SER A 456 -1.35 4.10 -19.18
N ALA A 457 -0.13 4.02 -18.66
CA ALA A 457 0.25 3.14 -17.56
C ALA A 457 0.14 3.81 -16.18
N ARG A 458 -0.41 5.03 -16.08
CA ARG A 458 -0.65 5.69 -14.79
C ARG A 458 -1.52 4.83 -13.88
N MET A 459 -1.12 4.69 -12.61
CA MET A 459 -1.84 3.86 -11.64
C MET A 459 -3.09 4.55 -11.11
N ASN A 460 -2.95 5.81 -10.71
CA ASN A 460 -4.04 6.58 -10.11
C ASN A 460 -4.01 8.05 -10.55
N LEU A 461 -5.18 8.58 -10.86
CA LEU A 461 -5.41 10.02 -11.00
C LEU A 461 -6.26 10.47 -9.81
N PRO A 462 -5.69 11.15 -8.82
CA PRO A 462 -6.42 11.59 -7.62
C PRO A 462 -7.68 12.38 -7.95
N SER A 463 -8.69 12.28 -7.09
CA SER A 463 -10.00 12.93 -7.24
C SER A 463 -10.85 12.45 -8.42
N THR A 464 -10.53 11.31 -9.03
CA THR A 464 -11.35 10.68 -10.08
C THR A 464 -11.88 9.32 -9.63
N ILE A 465 -13.02 8.91 -10.20
CA ILE A 465 -13.62 7.59 -9.96
C ILE A 465 -13.62 6.83 -11.29
N GLY A 466 -13.13 5.58 -11.24
CA GLY A 466 -13.01 4.71 -12.40
C GLY A 466 -11.75 4.96 -13.24
N GLY A 467 -11.29 3.94 -13.97
CA GLY A 467 -10.08 3.99 -14.78
C GLY A 467 -8.76 3.93 -14.01
N ASN A 468 -8.81 3.92 -12.68
CA ASN A 468 -7.64 3.83 -11.81
C ASN A 468 -7.36 2.38 -11.37
N TRP A 469 -6.15 2.13 -10.88
CA TRP A 469 -5.70 0.86 -10.26
C TRP A 469 -5.67 -0.34 -11.20
N GLN A 470 -5.80 -0.12 -12.51
CA GLN A 470 -5.98 -1.16 -13.52
C GLN A 470 -4.68 -1.64 -14.16
N TRP A 471 -3.65 -0.80 -14.22
CA TRP A 471 -2.42 -1.12 -14.94
C TRP A 471 -1.77 -2.43 -14.48
N ARG A 472 -1.36 -3.24 -15.45
CA ARG A 472 -0.63 -4.49 -15.25
C ARG A 472 0.55 -4.60 -16.19
N MET A 473 1.62 -5.18 -15.68
CA MET A 473 2.78 -5.61 -16.46
C MET A 473 2.50 -6.97 -17.12
N THR A 474 3.05 -7.21 -18.28
CA THR A 474 3.06 -8.54 -18.93
C THR A 474 4.34 -9.32 -18.60
N GLU A 475 4.32 -10.65 -18.83
CA GLU A 475 5.47 -11.52 -18.46
C GLU A 475 6.76 -11.18 -19.20
N ASP A 476 6.67 -10.73 -20.46
CA ASP A 476 7.78 -10.39 -21.34
C ASP A 476 8.40 -9.02 -21.05
N GLU A 477 7.72 -8.15 -20.28
CA GLU A 477 8.21 -6.82 -19.95
C GLU A 477 9.36 -6.86 -18.91
N LEU A 478 9.50 -7.90 -18.10
CA LEU A 478 10.69 -8.12 -17.27
C LEU A 478 11.88 -8.65 -18.10
N SER A 479 12.28 -7.85 -19.08
CA SER A 479 13.33 -8.22 -20.01
C SER A 479 14.74 -8.19 -19.38
N LYS A 480 15.70 -8.80 -20.08
CA LYS A 480 17.12 -8.75 -19.66
C LYS A 480 17.70 -7.34 -19.74
N GLU A 481 17.17 -6.51 -20.62
CA GLU A 481 17.57 -5.12 -20.82
C GLU A 481 17.17 -4.29 -19.59
N VAL A 482 15.93 -4.40 -19.13
CA VAL A 482 15.42 -3.76 -17.90
C VAL A 482 16.22 -4.23 -16.67
N GLU A 483 16.49 -5.54 -16.59
CA GLU A 483 17.33 -6.10 -15.51
C GLU A 483 18.76 -5.52 -15.54
N ALA A 484 19.38 -5.45 -16.71
CA ALA A 484 20.73 -4.92 -16.88
C ALA A 484 20.82 -3.42 -16.56
N GLU A 485 19.81 -2.65 -16.96
CA GLU A 485 19.73 -1.21 -16.68
C GLU A 485 19.63 -0.96 -15.17
N LEU A 486 18.66 -1.57 -14.49
CA LEU A 486 18.48 -1.41 -13.06
C LEU A 486 19.71 -1.87 -12.27
N LEU A 487 20.33 -3.00 -12.67
CA LEU A 487 21.58 -3.48 -12.07
C LEU A 487 22.73 -2.50 -12.27
N SER A 488 22.81 -1.87 -13.45
CA SER A 488 23.82 -0.86 -13.78
C SER A 488 23.69 0.36 -12.88
N LEU A 489 22.49 0.97 -12.78
CA LEU A 489 22.20 2.11 -11.90
C LEU A 489 22.52 1.78 -10.44
N THR A 490 22.06 0.62 -9.96
CA THR A 490 22.32 0.15 -8.60
C THR A 490 23.81 0.04 -8.30
N THR A 491 24.59 -0.46 -9.26
CA THR A 491 26.03 -0.70 -9.12
C THR A 491 26.83 0.60 -9.19
N ILE A 492 26.56 1.46 -10.18
CA ILE A 492 27.26 2.74 -10.39
C ILE A 492 27.09 3.63 -9.17
N TYR A 493 25.85 3.78 -8.68
CA TYR A 493 25.54 4.66 -7.56
C TYR A 493 25.66 4.01 -6.17
N ARG A 494 26.21 2.78 -6.11
CA ARG A 494 26.52 2.06 -4.86
C ARG A 494 25.29 1.85 -3.96
N ARG A 495 24.12 1.59 -4.56
CA ARG A 495 22.88 1.27 -3.84
C ARG A 495 22.64 -0.24 -3.69
N ILE A 496 23.69 -1.01 -3.82
CA ILE A 496 23.65 -2.48 -3.75
C ILE A 496 23.14 -2.92 -2.37
N ASN A 497 22.21 -3.86 -2.36
CA ASN A 497 21.83 -4.58 -1.16
C ASN A 497 23.05 -5.30 -0.54
N THR A 498 23.56 -4.75 0.54
CA THR A 498 24.82 -5.22 1.16
C THR A 498 24.67 -6.60 1.79
N LYS A 499 23.46 -7.03 2.10
CA LYS A 499 23.19 -8.38 2.63
C LYS A 499 23.33 -9.47 1.57
N LEU A 500 23.26 -9.11 0.27
CA LEU A 500 23.50 -10.02 -0.87
C LEU A 500 24.98 -10.16 -1.24
N LYS A 501 25.90 -9.42 -0.61
CA LYS A 501 27.33 -9.60 -0.84
C LYS A 501 27.76 -10.95 -0.28
N PRO A 502 28.54 -11.77 -1.04
CA PRO A 502 29.16 -12.96 -0.47
C PRO A 502 30.01 -12.52 0.73
N LYS A 503 29.89 -13.22 1.86
CA LYS A 503 30.79 -13.02 3.00
C LYS A 503 32.20 -13.28 2.47
N ASN A 504 33.01 -12.24 2.28
CA ASN A 504 34.42 -12.40 2.00
C ASN A 504 35.00 -13.17 3.18
N ASN A 505 35.35 -14.43 2.97
CA ASN A 505 36.25 -15.15 3.86
C ASN A 505 37.57 -14.38 3.82
N VAL A 506 37.74 -13.45 4.72
CA VAL A 506 39.07 -12.92 5.04
C VAL A 506 39.82 -14.06 5.69
N ASN A 507 40.47 -14.87 4.85
CA ASN A 507 41.52 -15.77 5.33
C ASN A 507 42.61 -14.88 5.94
N GLN A 508 42.58 -14.76 7.24
CA GLN A 508 43.76 -14.36 8.03
C GLN A 508 44.83 -15.46 7.88
N ASN A 509 45.59 -15.40 6.82
CA ASN A 509 46.88 -16.06 6.73
C ASN A 509 47.95 -15.00 6.50
N SER A 510 48.29 -14.30 7.58
CA SER A 510 49.58 -13.64 7.73
C SER A 510 50.15 -14.04 9.07
N LYS A 511 50.60 -15.29 9.19
CA LYS A 511 51.66 -15.61 10.13
C LYS A 511 52.95 -15.40 9.35
N GLY A 512 53.55 -14.22 9.59
CA GLY A 512 54.89 -13.94 9.11
C GLY A 512 55.91 -14.89 9.69
N GLU A 513 56.73 -15.41 8.86
CA GLU A 513 58.04 -15.90 9.25
C GLU A 513 58.98 -14.69 9.39
N LYS A 514 59.37 -14.46 10.64
CA LYS A 514 60.64 -13.82 10.94
C LYS A 514 61.66 -14.92 10.97
N ASN A 515 62.66 -14.86 10.12
CA ASN A 515 63.98 -15.37 10.43
C ASN A 515 65.05 -14.72 9.53
N VAL A 516 66.06 -14.20 10.23
CA VAL A 516 67.43 -13.77 9.89
C VAL A 516 67.57 -12.37 9.32
#